data_a349c6c17832127548532bfeb728855f
#
_entry.id   a349c6c17832127548532bfeb728855f
#
_cell.length_a   1.000
_cell.length_b   1.000
_cell.length_c   1.000
_cell.angle_alpha   90.00
_cell.angle_beta   90.00
_cell.angle_gamma   90.00
#
_symmetry.space_group_name_H-M   'P 1'
#
loop_
_entity.id
_entity.type
_entity.pdbx_description
1 polymer ?
#
loop_
_entity_poly.entity_id
_entity_poly.type
_entity_poly.pdbx_seq_one_letter_code
_entity_poly.pdbx_strand_id
1 'polypeptide(L)' 'MVDLDKATFIGEGKWVKDSAYQVYELDGKYYSVIVIGHSNKEIMDDSITEIAKEDIGKYI' A
#
# COMPACT_ATOMS: atom_id res chain seq x y z
N MET A 1 -14.11 -6.31 0.35
CA MET A 1 -12.83 -6.22 -0.38
C MET A 1 -12.55 -4.76 -0.75
N VAL A 2 -11.33 -4.32 -0.55
CA VAL A 2 -10.96 -2.94 -0.87
C VAL A 2 -10.66 -2.82 -2.36
N ASP A 3 -11.32 -1.86 -3.00
CA ASP A 3 -11.10 -1.61 -4.43
C ASP A 3 -10.05 -0.52 -4.59
N LEU A 4 -8.80 -0.93 -4.79
CA LEU A 4 -7.70 0.02 -4.91
C LEU A 4 -7.77 0.88 -6.17
N ASP A 5 -8.55 0.47 -7.16
CA ASP A 5 -8.74 1.29 -8.37
C ASP A 5 -9.48 2.59 -8.05
N LYS A 6 -10.26 2.60 -6.98
CA LYS A 6 -10.98 3.78 -6.52
C LYS A 6 -10.26 4.52 -5.41
N ALA A 7 -9.15 3.97 -4.92
CA ALA A 7 -8.38 4.56 -3.83
C ALA A 7 -7.40 5.59 -4.34
N THR A 8 -7.02 6.50 -3.44
CA THR A 8 -6.02 7.52 -3.72
C THR A 8 -4.66 7.02 -3.26
N PHE A 9 -3.68 7.06 -4.17
CA PHE A 9 -2.30 6.68 -3.83
C PHE A 9 -1.71 7.75 -2.91
N ILE A 10 -1.22 7.33 -1.74
CA ILE A 10 -0.61 8.23 -0.77
C ILE A 10 0.91 8.25 -0.91
N GLY A 11 1.53 7.09 -0.98
CA GLY A 11 2.98 7.02 -1.09
C GLY A 11 3.48 5.59 -1.18
N GLU A 12 4.77 5.48 -1.50
CA GLU A 12 5.45 4.20 -1.63
C GLU A 12 6.64 4.18 -0.69
N GLY A 13 6.80 3.08 0.00
CA GLY A 13 7.90 2.91 0.93
C GLY A 13 9.19 2.52 0.24
N LYS A 14 10.21 2.26 1.07
CA LYS A 14 11.53 1.91 0.59
C LYS A 14 11.52 0.48 0.06
N TRP A 15 12.10 0.28 -1.11
CA TRP A 15 12.24 -1.06 -1.67
C TRP A 15 13.28 -1.86 -0.91
N VAL A 16 12.88 -3.03 -0.45
CA VAL A 16 13.76 -3.99 0.21
C VAL A 16 13.70 -5.26 -0.60
N LYS A 17 14.81 -5.61 -1.22
CA LYS A 17 14.85 -6.70 -2.20
C LYS A 17 13.88 -6.36 -3.34
N ASP A 18 12.89 -7.18 -3.58
CA ASP A 18 11.98 -6.99 -4.69
C ASP A 18 10.57 -6.64 -4.21
N SER A 19 10.47 -6.01 -3.04
CA SER A 19 9.17 -5.67 -2.46
C SER A 19 9.20 -4.32 -1.76
N ALA A 20 8.04 -3.69 -1.65
CA ALA A 20 7.87 -2.44 -0.94
C ALA A 20 6.43 -2.32 -0.47
N TYR A 21 6.19 -1.42 0.50
CA TYR A 21 4.83 -1.06 0.89
C TYR A 21 4.34 0.12 0.09
N GLN A 22 3.05 0.16 -0.18
CA GLN A 22 2.36 1.34 -0.66
C GLN A 22 1.19 1.61 0.26
N VAL A 23 0.81 2.86 0.40
CA VAL A 23 -0.34 3.26 1.22
C VAL A 23 -1.36 3.95 0.34
N TYR A 24 -2.62 3.58 0.51
CA TYR A 24 -3.75 4.14 -0.21
C TYR A 24 -4.80 4.63 0.77
N GLU A 25 -5.60 5.60 0.32
CA GLU A 25 -6.72 6.12 1.10
C GLU A 25 -8.00 5.86 0.32
N LEU A 26 -9.04 5.40 1.02
CA LEU A 26 -10.35 5.19 0.41
C LEU A 26 -11.42 5.44 1.48
N ASP A 27 -12.32 6.37 1.20
CA ASP A 27 -13.43 6.71 2.08
C ASP A 27 -12.99 7.08 3.52
N GLY A 28 -11.89 7.79 3.63
CA GLY A 28 -11.38 8.23 4.92
C GLY A 28 -10.60 7.18 5.69
N LYS A 29 -10.38 6.02 5.09
CA LYS A 29 -9.59 4.95 5.69
C LYS A 29 -8.29 4.76 4.92
N TYR A 30 -7.27 4.29 5.63
CA TYR A 30 -5.94 4.08 5.03
C TYR A 30 -5.62 2.60 4.99
N TYR A 31 -4.95 2.18 3.92
CA TYR A 31 -4.62 0.78 3.70
C TYR A 31 -3.18 0.66 3.27
N SER A 32 -2.47 -0.31 3.86
CA SER A 32 -1.15 -0.69 3.40
C SER A 32 -1.26 -1.90 2.50
N VAL A 33 -0.41 -1.97 1.47
CA VAL A 33 -0.32 -3.13 0.59
C VAL A 33 1.15 -3.43 0.34
N ILE A 34 1.43 -4.67 -0.01
CA ILE A 34 2.78 -5.08 -0.41
C ILE A 34 2.81 -5.19 -1.93
N VAL A 35 3.80 -4.55 -2.53
CA VAL A 35 4.02 -4.58 -3.97
C VAL A 35 5.27 -5.40 -4.23
N ILE A 36 5.22 -6.31 -5.17
CA ILE A 36 6.32 -7.16 -5.55
C ILE A 36 6.68 -6.90 -7.00
N GLY A 37 7.99 -6.94 -7.29
CA GLY A 37 8.49 -6.77 -8.64
C GLY A 37 8.75 -5.30 -8.95
N HIS A 38 10.00 -4.88 -8.86
CA HIS A 38 10.38 -3.50 -9.06
C HIS A 38 9.96 -2.98 -10.45
N SER A 39 9.96 -3.86 -11.45
CA SER A 39 9.56 -3.50 -12.81
C SER A 39 8.05 -3.56 -13.01
N ASN A 40 7.41 -4.63 -12.52
CA ASN A 40 5.99 -4.88 -12.76
C ASN A 40 5.08 -4.26 -11.71
N LYS A 41 5.59 -4.09 -10.50
CA LYS A 41 4.85 -3.51 -9.36
C LYS A 41 3.50 -4.17 -9.15
N GLU A 42 3.54 -5.49 -8.98
CA GLU A 42 2.33 -6.27 -8.78
C GLU A 42 1.88 -6.19 -7.32
N ILE A 43 0.62 -5.80 -7.11
CA ILE A 43 0.06 -5.67 -5.76
C ILE A 43 -0.38 -7.06 -5.28
N MET A 44 0.05 -7.40 -4.05
CA MET A 44 -0.38 -8.63 -3.40
C MET A 44 -1.73 -8.40 -2.73
N ASP A 45 -2.79 -8.90 -3.33
CA ASP A 45 -4.15 -8.67 -2.83
C ASP A 45 -4.33 -9.12 -1.38
N ASP A 46 -3.66 -10.20 -0.99
CA ASP A 46 -3.76 -10.73 0.37
C ASP A 46 -3.09 -9.84 1.41
N SER A 47 -2.30 -8.87 0.98
CA SER A 47 -1.56 -8.00 1.88
C SER A 47 -2.31 -6.72 2.23
N ILE A 48 -3.46 -6.47 1.62
CA ILE A 48 -4.21 -5.24 1.87
C ILE A 48 -4.69 -5.24 3.32
N THR A 49 -4.23 -4.25 4.09
CA THR A 49 -4.52 -4.17 5.52
C THR A 49 -4.90 -2.74 5.88
N GLU A 50 -6.00 -2.59 6.61
CA GLU A 50 -6.37 -1.26 7.11
C GLU A 50 -5.40 -0.84 8.19
N ILE A 51 -4.91 0.41 8.12
CA ILE A 51 -3.97 0.97 9.09
C ILE A 51 -4.48 2.30 9.61
N ALA A 52 -4.00 2.71 10.77
CA ALA A 52 -4.33 4.01 11.32
C ALA A 52 -3.52 5.10 10.58
N LYS A 53 -4.07 6.31 10.55
CA LYS A 53 -3.40 7.43 9.88
C LYS A 53 -2.01 7.67 10.46
N GLU A 54 -1.87 7.58 11.78
CA GLU A 54 -0.59 7.79 12.44
C GLU A 54 0.45 6.70 12.13
N ASP A 55 0.01 5.58 11.59
CA ASP A 55 0.91 4.48 11.24
C ASP A 55 1.46 4.56 9.82
N ILE A 56 0.97 5.51 9.01
CA ILE A 56 1.41 5.64 7.62
C ILE A 56 2.92 5.77 7.52
N GLY A 57 3.53 6.55 8.41
CA GLY A 57 4.98 6.75 8.40
C GLY A 57 5.80 5.51 8.69
N LYS A 58 5.19 4.45 9.19
CA LYS A 58 5.88 3.17 9.41
C LYS A 58 6.03 2.38 8.12
N TYR A 59 5.25 2.71 7.12
CA TYR A 59 5.24 1.97 5.85
C TYR A 59 5.91 2.77 4.73
N ILE A 60 5.78 4.07 4.77
CA ILE A 60 6.33 4.94 3.74
C ILE A 60 7.08 6.12 4.35
#